data_6fca153715383e2a6898468a23cee3ed
#
_entry.id   6fca153715383e2a6898468a23cee3ed
#
_cell.length_a   1.000
_cell.length_b   1.000
_cell.length_c   1.000
_cell.angle_alpha   90.00
_cell.angle_beta   90.00
_cell.angle_gamma   90.00
#
_symmetry.space_group_name_H-M   'P 1'
#
loop_
_entity.id
_entity.type
_entity.pdbx_description
1 polymer ?
#
loop_
_entity_poly.entity_id
_entity_poly.type
_entity_poly.pdbx_seq_one_letter_code
_entity_poly.pdbx_strand_id
1 'polypeptide(L)'
;SEKDPSAALFLAELVREAGLPDGVFTVIQGDKVAVDAILHHPDIKAVSFVGSTPIAKYIYETGTANGKRVQALGGAKNHMIVLPDADLDMAADAVVSAAYGSAGERCMAVSVVVAVGDVADPLLAAVTERAKAVRIGPGTDPASEMGPLVTREHRDKVAGYLPAAAAAGARVVLDGRDQTFDGDGFFLGVSIIDGVTTDMSCYTDEIFGPVLAVLRVADFDAAVQVLHDNQFGNGTAIFTRDG
;
A
#
# COMPACT_ATOMS: atom_id res chain seq x y z
N SER A 1 9.67 -13.63 -6.63
CA SER A 1 9.76 -13.51 -5.15
C SER A 1 9.90 -14.89 -4.53
N GLU A 2 10.80 -15.06 -3.59
CA GLU A 2 10.93 -16.31 -2.82
C GLU A 2 9.72 -16.58 -1.92
N LYS A 3 8.89 -15.58 -1.67
CA LYS A 3 7.68 -15.70 -0.84
C LYS A 3 6.45 -16.10 -1.65
N ASP A 4 6.35 -15.62 -2.88
CA ASP A 4 5.25 -15.92 -3.80
C ASP A 4 5.79 -16.08 -5.23
N PRO A 5 6.32 -17.26 -5.56
CA PRO A 5 6.92 -17.52 -6.87
C PRO A 5 5.92 -17.93 -7.96
N SER A 6 4.73 -18.45 -7.57
CA SER A 6 3.85 -19.22 -8.46
C SER A 6 3.33 -18.40 -9.63
N ALA A 7 2.89 -17.16 -9.40
CA ALA A 7 2.34 -16.31 -10.46
C ALA A 7 3.37 -15.98 -11.55
N ALA A 8 4.62 -15.64 -11.16
CA ALA A 8 5.68 -15.34 -12.11
C ALA A 8 6.13 -16.58 -12.92
N LEU A 9 6.17 -17.75 -12.29
CA LEU A 9 6.48 -19.01 -12.96
C LEU A 9 5.38 -19.37 -13.96
N PHE A 10 4.11 -19.26 -13.57
CA PHE A 10 2.97 -19.50 -14.44
C PHE A 10 2.97 -18.54 -15.65
N LEU A 11 3.29 -17.25 -15.43
CA LEU A 11 3.44 -16.30 -16.52
C LEU A 11 4.53 -16.72 -17.52
N ALA A 12 5.67 -17.26 -17.04
CA ALA A 12 6.73 -17.75 -17.90
C ALA A 12 6.27 -18.92 -18.79
N GLU A 13 5.43 -19.81 -18.25
CA GLU A 13 4.83 -20.91 -19.01
C GLU A 13 3.90 -20.38 -20.11
N LEU A 14 3.02 -19.45 -19.77
CA LEU A 14 2.12 -18.82 -20.76
C LEU A 14 2.88 -18.11 -21.89
N VAL A 15 3.94 -17.39 -21.55
CA VAL A 15 4.79 -16.70 -22.52
C VAL A 15 5.47 -17.69 -23.47
N ARG A 16 5.94 -18.83 -22.95
CA ARG A 16 6.51 -19.93 -23.77
C ARG A 16 5.44 -20.54 -24.67
N GLU A 17 4.24 -20.83 -24.17
CA GLU A 17 3.11 -21.35 -24.95
C GLU A 17 2.69 -20.38 -26.07
N ALA A 18 2.80 -19.07 -25.83
CA ALA A 18 2.55 -18.04 -26.84
C ALA A 18 3.61 -17.99 -27.95
N GLY A 19 4.66 -18.81 -27.89
CA GLY A 19 5.67 -18.94 -28.91
C GLY A 19 6.89 -18.04 -28.73
N LEU A 20 7.13 -17.49 -27.57
CA LEU A 20 8.37 -16.75 -27.33
C LEU A 20 9.56 -17.72 -27.37
N PRO A 21 10.65 -17.40 -28.10
CA PRO A 21 11.84 -18.26 -28.15
C PRO A 21 12.48 -18.47 -26.78
N ASP A 22 13.05 -19.66 -26.57
CA ASP A 22 13.76 -19.98 -25.32
C ASP A 22 14.89 -19.00 -25.05
N GLY A 23 15.02 -18.60 -23.77
CA GLY A 23 16.05 -17.68 -23.30
C GLY A 23 15.71 -16.18 -23.43
N VAL A 24 14.61 -15.81 -24.12
CA VAL A 24 14.19 -14.40 -24.23
C VAL A 24 13.51 -13.90 -22.95
N PHE A 25 12.75 -14.76 -22.27
CA PHE A 25 12.14 -14.47 -20.98
C PHE A 25 12.49 -15.56 -19.99
N THR A 26 13.12 -15.19 -18.88
CA THR A 26 13.58 -16.12 -17.84
C THR A 26 13.13 -15.63 -16.47
N VAL A 27 12.55 -16.51 -15.67
CA VAL A 27 12.18 -16.23 -14.28
C VAL A 27 13.18 -16.92 -13.35
N ILE A 28 13.84 -16.12 -12.51
CA ILE A 28 14.73 -16.59 -11.45
C ILE A 28 14.13 -16.16 -10.10
N GLN A 29 14.00 -17.09 -9.18
CA GLN A 29 13.54 -16.81 -7.82
C GLN A 29 14.75 -16.66 -6.89
N GLY A 30 14.65 -15.76 -5.93
CA GLY A 30 15.68 -15.55 -4.94
C GLY A 30 15.49 -14.26 -4.14
N ASP A 31 16.37 -14.11 -3.18
CA ASP A 31 16.47 -12.98 -2.27
C ASP A 31 17.62 -12.02 -2.67
N LYS A 32 18.18 -11.35 -1.68
CA LYS A 32 19.29 -10.41 -1.85
C LYS A 32 20.47 -10.99 -2.64
N VAL A 33 20.79 -12.28 -2.46
CA VAL A 33 21.92 -12.93 -3.16
C VAL A 33 21.71 -12.94 -4.67
N ALA A 34 20.49 -13.29 -5.10
CA ALA A 34 20.14 -13.26 -6.54
C ALA A 34 20.12 -11.84 -7.10
N VAL A 35 19.61 -10.87 -6.33
CA VAL A 35 19.60 -9.44 -6.71
C VAL A 35 21.02 -8.90 -6.86
N ASP A 36 21.91 -9.20 -5.91
CA ASP A 36 23.31 -8.78 -5.97
C ASP A 36 24.04 -9.38 -7.18
N ALA A 37 23.77 -10.64 -7.50
CA ALA A 37 24.31 -11.27 -8.70
C ALA A 37 23.86 -10.53 -9.99
N ILE A 38 22.60 -10.13 -10.09
CA ILE A 38 22.08 -9.32 -11.20
C ILE A 38 22.78 -7.96 -11.27
N LEU A 39 22.94 -7.29 -10.13
CA LEU A 39 23.54 -5.96 -10.07
C LEU A 39 25.02 -5.94 -10.47
N HIS A 40 25.75 -7.04 -10.24
CA HIS A 40 27.17 -7.15 -10.54
C HIS A 40 27.47 -7.86 -11.87
N HIS A 41 26.52 -8.62 -12.45
CA HIS A 41 26.78 -9.41 -13.66
C HIS A 41 27.09 -8.52 -14.87
N PRO A 42 28.22 -8.71 -15.58
CA PRO A 42 28.67 -7.80 -16.64
C PRO A 42 27.77 -7.82 -17.88
N ASP A 43 27.06 -8.92 -18.13
CA ASP A 43 26.20 -9.06 -19.30
C ASP A 43 24.80 -8.44 -19.11
N ILE A 44 24.38 -8.21 -17.88
CA ILE A 44 23.13 -7.52 -17.57
C ILE A 44 23.35 -6.02 -17.69
N LYS A 45 22.72 -5.38 -18.66
CA LYS A 45 22.94 -3.96 -19.02
C LYS A 45 21.94 -3.00 -18.40
N ALA A 46 20.77 -3.47 -17.99
CA ALA A 46 19.73 -2.63 -17.41
C ALA A 46 18.98 -3.37 -16.29
N VAL A 47 18.49 -2.59 -15.33
CA VAL A 47 17.68 -3.08 -14.20
C VAL A 47 16.47 -2.17 -14.03
N SER A 48 15.29 -2.78 -13.89
CA SER A 48 14.07 -2.09 -13.46
C SER A 48 13.58 -2.71 -12.15
N PHE A 49 13.28 -1.86 -11.18
CA PHE A 49 12.89 -2.28 -9.84
C PHE A 49 11.77 -1.41 -9.28
N VAL A 50 10.85 -2.04 -8.57
CA VAL A 50 9.84 -1.38 -7.72
C VAL A 50 9.85 -2.05 -6.35
N GLY A 51 9.91 -1.25 -5.29
CA GLY A 51 9.87 -1.76 -3.91
C GLY A 51 10.10 -0.67 -2.88
N SER A 52 10.53 -1.05 -1.67
CA SER A 52 10.76 -0.07 -0.61
C SER A 52 11.88 0.92 -0.94
N THR A 53 11.78 2.15 -0.48
CA THR A 53 12.74 3.23 -0.77
C THR A 53 14.19 2.88 -0.44
N PRO A 54 14.52 2.25 0.71
CA PRO A 54 15.90 1.87 1.00
C PRO A 54 16.48 0.86 0.00
N ILE A 55 15.67 -0.10 -0.45
CA ILE A 55 16.07 -1.10 -1.44
C ILE A 55 16.20 -0.47 -2.83
N ALA A 56 15.26 0.40 -3.22
CA ALA A 56 15.33 1.14 -4.48
C ALA A 56 16.62 1.96 -4.57
N LYS A 57 16.99 2.66 -3.48
CA LYS A 57 18.24 3.40 -3.37
C LYS A 57 19.47 2.48 -3.54
N TYR A 58 19.50 1.37 -2.82
CA TYR A 58 20.58 0.39 -2.93
C TYR A 58 20.76 -0.13 -4.37
N ILE A 59 19.66 -0.50 -5.03
CA ILE A 59 19.67 -1.00 -6.41
C ILE A 59 20.16 0.08 -7.38
N TYR A 60 19.69 1.32 -7.20
CA TYR A 60 20.11 2.44 -8.02
C TYR A 60 21.62 2.70 -7.90
N GLU A 61 22.11 2.84 -6.67
CA GLU A 61 23.53 3.13 -6.40
C GLU A 61 24.44 1.99 -6.89
N THR A 62 24.11 0.75 -6.55
CA THR A 62 24.91 -0.42 -6.93
C THR A 62 24.88 -0.68 -8.43
N GLY A 63 23.71 -0.62 -9.04
CA GLY A 63 23.53 -0.87 -10.48
C GLY A 63 24.25 0.19 -11.33
N THR A 64 24.12 1.48 -10.99
CA THR A 64 24.81 2.56 -11.71
C THR A 64 26.32 2.51 -11.54
N ALA A 65 26.82 2.17 -10.34
CA ALA A 65 28.26 1.96 -10.10
C ALA A 65 28.84 0.82 -10.95
N ASN A 66 28.01 -0.17 -11.34
CA ASN A 66 28.39 -1.27 -12.26
C ASN A 66 28.04 -0.97 -13.74
N GLY A 67 27.81 0.30 -14.09
CA GLY A 67 27.59 0.74 -15.46
C GLY A 67 26.26 0.34 -16.08
N LYS A 68 25.27 -0.01 -15.26
CA LYS A 68 23.92 -0.39 -15.73
C LYS A 68 23.01 0.81 -15.89
N ARG A 69 22.03 0.70 -16.80
CA ARG A 69 20.88 1.59 -16.81
C ARG A 69 19.91 1.12 -15.73
N VAL A 70 19.55 2.01 -14.79
CA VAL A 70 18.71 1.64 -13.66
C VAL A 70 17.46 2.53 -13.60
N GLN A 71 16.31 1.88 -13.52
CA GLN A 71 15.05 2.47 -13.07
C GLN A 71 14.72 1.84 -11.71
N ALA A 72 14.72 2.63 -10.64
CA ALA A 72 14.40 2.17 -9.30
C ALA A 72 13.33 3.06 -8.69
N LEU A 73 12.15 2.50 -8.47
CA LEU A 73 10.97 3.17 -7.92
C LEU A 73 10.79 2.75 -6.46
N GLY A 74 10.69 3.74 -5.58
CA GLY A 74 10.58 3.56 -4.14
C GLY A 74 9.13 3.50 -3.64
N GLY A 75 8.96 3.74 -2.33
CA GLY A 75 7.66 3.73 -1.65
C GLY A 75 6.75 4.88 -2.02
N ALA A 76 5.52 4.81 -1.56
CA ALA A 76 4.47 5.78 -1.82
C ALA A 76 3.64 6.09 -0.57
N LYS A 77 2.92 7.22 -0.59
CA LYS A 77 1.89 7.58 0.38
C LYS A 77 0.76 8.27 -0.36
N ASN A 78 -0.23 7.50 -0.81
CA ASN A 78 -1.29 8.07 -1.64
C ASN A 78 -2.39 8.67 -0.78
N HIS A 79 -2.85 9.85 -1.21
CA HIS A 79 -3.84 10.63 -0.51
C HIS A 79 -5.14 10.68 -1.31
N MET A 80 -6.26 10.68 -0.58
CA MET A 80 -7.57 10.97 -1.13
C MET A 80 -8.16 12.19 -0.40
N ILE A 81 -8.26 13.31 -1.09
CA ILE A 81 -8.89 14.52 -0.59
C ILE A 81 -10.39 14.40 -0.81
N VAL A 82 -11.17 14.60 0.25
CA VAL A 82 -12.64 14.61 0.17
C VAL A 82 -13.15 15.97 0.62
N LEU A 83 -13.81 16.68 -0.30
CA LEU A 83 -14.38 18.02 -0.09
C LEU A 83 -15.83 17.92 0.44
N PRO A 84 -16.35 18.97 1.10
CA PRO A 84 -17.69 18.96 1.71
C PRO A 84 -18.84 18.69 0.74
N ASP A 85 -18.67 19.01 -0.55
CA ASP A 85 -19.66 18.82 -1.61
C ASP A 85 -19.57 17.44 -2.30
N ALA A 86 -18.62 16.60 -1.90
CA ALA A 86 -18.42 15.27 -2.48
C ALA A 86 -19.63 14.37 -2.31
N ASP A 87 -19.81 13.43 -3.24
CA ASP A 87 -20.72 12.31 -3.04
C ASP A 87 -20.13 11.35 -2.00
N LEU A 88 -20.68 11.36 -0.79
CA LEU A 88 -20.14 10.61 0.34
C LEU A 88 -20.20 9.10 0.14
N ASP A 89 -21.25 8.59 -0.50
CA ASP A 89 -21.38 7.16 -0.74
C ASP A 89 -20.30 6.70 -1.73
N MET A 90 -20.15 7.42 -2.85
CA MET A 90 -19.10 7.14 -3.82
C MET A 90 -17.69 7.28 -3.19
N ALA A 91 -17.46 8.32 -2.41
CA ALA A 91 -16.18 8.54 -1.75
C ALA A 91 -15.86 7.42 -0.74
N ALA A 92 -16.83 7.01 0.07
CA ALA A 92 -16.63 5.94 1.06
C ALA A 92 -16.36 4.58 0.40
N ASP A 93 -17.08 4.24 -0.68
CA ASP A 93 -16.84 3.01 -1.45
C ASP A 93 -15.44 3.02 -2.07
N ALA A 94 -15.04 4.15 -2.66
CA ALA A 94 -13.71 4.31 -3.24
C ALA A 94 -12.59 4.21 -2.19
N VAL A 95 -12.76 4.84 -1.02
CA VAL A 95 -11.82 4.75 0.11
C VAL A 95 -11.61 3.30 0.52
N VAL A 96 -12.68 2.56 0.81
CA VAL A 96 -12.59 1.19 1.31
C VAL A 96 -11.96 0.27 0.27
N SER A 97 -12.38 0.36 -0.99
CA SER A 97 -11.81 -0.43 -2.09
C SER A 97 -10.33 -0.12 -2.31
N ALA A 98 -9.95 1.16 -2.29
CA ALA A 98 -8.56 1.57 -2.54
C ALA A 98 -7.64 1.35 -1.35
N ALA A 99 -8.14 1.46 -0.11
CA ALA A 99 -7.33 1.27 1.10
C ALA A 99 -7.09 -0.20 1.44
N TYR A 100 -8.09 -1.05 1.26
CA TYR A 100 -8.03 -2.43 1.77
C TYR A 100 -7.90 -3.50 0.67
N GLY A 101 -8.09 -3.15 -0.60
CA GLY A 101 -7.80 -4.06 -1.70
C GLY A 101 -6.38 -4.61 -1.60
N SER A 102 -6.21 -5.94 -1.78
CA SER A 102 -4.93 -6.65 -1.57
C SER A 102 -4.31 -6.39 -0.19
N ALA A 103 -5.12 -6.30 0.86
CA ALA A 103 -4.70 -5.98 2.23
C ALA A 103 -3.90 -4.66 2.36
N GLY A 104 -4.14 -3.69 1.46
CA GLY A 104 -3.37 -2.44 1.41
C GLY A 104 -1.93 -2.59 0.89
N GLU A 105 -1.56 -3.78 0.43
CA GLU A 105 -0.22 -4.09 -0.11
C GLU A 105 -0.12 -3.80 -1.62
N ARG A 106 -0.52 -2.59 -2.00
CA ARG A 106 -0.38 -2.05 -3.36
C ARG A 106 0.28 -0.68 -3.32
N CYS A 107 1.21 -0.42 -4.25
CA CYS A 107 1.83 0.89 -4.39
C CYS A 107 0.81 2.01 -4.68
N MET A 108 -0.36 1.68 -5.24
CA MET A 108 -1.46 2.61 -5.51
C MET A 108 -2.58 2.57 -4.45
N ALA A 109 -2.42 1.81 -3.36
CA ALA A 109 -3.39 1.82 -2.27
C ALA A 109 -3.50 3.23 -1.66
N VAL A 110 -4.73 3.68 -1.38
CA VAL A 110 -4.95 4.92 -0.62
C VAL A 110 -4.70 4.62 0.85
N SER A 111 -3.66 5.22 1.40
CA SER A 111 -3.29 5.04 2.81
C SER A 111 -3.69 6.22 3.69
N VAL A 112 -4.06 7.34 3.06
CA VAL A 112 -4.45 8.58 3.75
C VAL A 112 -5.71 9.17 3.12
N VAL A 113 -6.70 9.46 3.95
CA VAL A 113 -7.82 10.33 3.62
C VAL A 113 -7.58 11.70 4.24
N VAL A 114 -7.67 12.76 3.44
CA VAL A 114 -7.65 14.15 3.90
C VAL A 114 -9.08 14.68 3.81
N ALA A 115 -9.77 14.74 4.95
CA ALA A 115 -11.14 15.20 5.06
C ALA A 115 -11.18 16.70 5.28
N VAL A 116 -11.82 17.45 4.38
CA VAL A 116 -11.86 18.91 4.40
C VAL A 116 -13.12 19.42 5.10
N GLY A 117 -12.95 20.29 6.09
CA GLY A 117 -14.06 20.93 6.79
C GLY A 117 -14.94 19.93 7.54
N ASP A 118 -16.24 20.06 7.38
CA ASP A 118 -17.27 19.31 8.11
C ASP A 118 -17.58 17.92 7.53
N VAL A 119 -16.96 17.55 6.39
CA VAL A 119 -17.14 16.22 5.78
C VAL A 119 -16.55 15.08 6.61
N ALA A 120 -15.63 15.37 7.54
CA ALA A 120 -14.83 14.38 8.23
C ALA A 120 -15.67 13.35 9.01
N ASP A 121 -16.63 13.80 9.82
CA ASP A 121 -17.44 12.90 10.64
C ASP A 121 -18.39 12.02 9.83
N PRO A 122 -19.20 12.56 8.90
CA PRO A 122 -20.07 11.73 8.08
C PRO A 122 -19.27 10.76 7.17
N LEU A 123 -18.14 11.20 6.60
CA LEU A 123 -17.29 10.33 5.81
C LEU A 123 -16.71 9.19 6.65
N LEU A 124 -16.18 9.51 7.82
CA LEU A 124 -15.60 8.52 8.74
C LEU A 124 -16.63 7.48 9.18
N ALA A 125 -17.88 7.89 9.45
CA ALA A 125 -18.97 6.98 9.76
C ALA A 125 -19.28 6.03 8.59
N ALA A 126 -19.42 6.57 7.38
CA ALA A 126 -19.70 5.80 6.17
C ALA A 126 -18.58 4.82 5.81
N VAL A 127 -17.32 5.25 5.93
CA VAL A 127 -16.13 4.40 5.69
C VAL A 127 -16.05 3.30 6.74
N THR A 128 -16.29 3.62 8.02
CA THR A 128 -16.22 2.64 9.12
C THR A 128 -17.26 1.54 8.98
N GLU A 129 -18.48 1.88 8.57
CA GLU A 129 -19.55 0.90 8.33
C GLU A 129 -19.15 -0.09 7.22
N ARG A 130 -18.67 0.43 6.09
CA ARG A 130 -18.23 -0.40 4.96
C ARG A 130 -16.98 -1.22 5.29
N ALA A 131 -16.03 -0.63 5.99
CA ALA A 131 -14.81 -1.32 6.42
C ALA A 131 -15.09 -2.54 7.30
N LYS A 132 -16.06 -2.43 8.22
CA LYS A 132 -16.50 -3.56 9.05
C LYS A 132 -17.12 -4.72 8.24
N ALA A 133 -17.67 -4.43 7.07
CA ALA A 133 -18.31 -5.42 6.22
C ALA A 133 -17.32 -6.17 5.30
N VAL A 134 -16.06 -5.76 5.24
CA VAL A 134 -15.03 -6.42 4.41
C VAL A 134 -14.81 -7.85 4.88
N ARG A 135 -15.04 -8.81 3.99
CA ARG A 135 -14.85 -10.23 4.26
C ARG A 135 -13.39 -10.62 4.05
N ILE A 136 -12.74 -11.03 5.13
CA ILE A 136 -11.31 -11.35 5.15
C ILE A 136 -11.15 -12.87 5.23
N GLY A 137 -10.37 -13.43 4.31
CA GLY A 137 -10.17 -14.87 4.25
C GLY A 137 -9.17 -15.28 3.16
N PRO A 138 -8.96 -16.59 2.98
CA PRO A 138 -8.02 -17.09 1.97
C PRO A 138 -8.49 -16.73 0.55
N GLY A 139 -7.54 -16.40 -0.34
CA GLY A 139 -7.84 -16.03 -1.73
C GLY A 139 -8.44 -17.16 -2.58
N THR A 140 -8.46 -18.39 -2.06
CA THR A 140 -9.16 -19.53 -2.68
C THR A 140 -10.65 -19.58 -2.37
N ASP A 141 -11.11 -18.82 -1.38
CA ASP A 141 -12.53 -18.64 -1.09
C ASP A 141 -13.08 -17.47 -1.91
N PRO A 142 -14.02 -17.72 -2.84
CA PRO A 142 -14.61 -16.66 -3.67
C PRO A 142 -15.41 -15.63 -2.87
N ALA A 143 -15.75 -15.90 -1.61
CA ALA A 143 -16.40 -14.96 -0.72
C ALA A 143 -15.42 -13.96 -0.08
N SER A 144 -14.12 -14.24 -0.10
CA SER A 144 -13.10 -13.35 0.46
C SER A 144 -12.89 -12.12 -0.42
N GLU A 145 -12.88 -10.94 0.21
CA GLU A 145 -12.61 -9.65 -0.45
C GLU A 145 -11.18 -9.15 -0.16
N MET A 146 -10.60 -9.60 0.96
CA MET A 146 -9.24 -9.28 1.37
C MET A 146 -8.53 -10.53 1.86
N GLY A 147 -7.31 -10.75 1.38
CA GLY A 147 -6.43 -11.85 1.78
C GLY A 147 -5.52 -11.52 2.96
N PRO A 148 -4.57 -12.43 3.29
CA PRO A 148 -3.55 -12.20 4.31
C PRO A 148 -2.45 -11.25 3.82
N LEU A 149 -1.63 -10.76 4.75
CA LEU A 149 -0.36 -10.12 4.43
C LEU A 149 0.69 -11.17 4.03
N VAL A 150 1.82 -10.71 3.45
CA VAL A 150 2.84 -11.62 2.88
C VAL A 150 3.64 -12.36 3.93
N THR A 151 3.95 -11.74 5.08
CA THR A 151 4.74 -12.37 6.16
C THR A 151 4.19 -12.03 7.54
N ARG A 152 4.54 -12.87 8.52
CA ARG A 152 4.21 -12.63 9.94
C ARG A 152 4.88 -11.36 10.46
N GLU A 153 6.15 -11.16 10.14
CA GLU A 153 6.92 -9.99 10.56
C GLU A 153 6.28 -8.71 10.06
N HIS A 154 5.83 -8.71 8.80
CA HIS A 154 5.16 -7.55 8.22
C HIS A 154 3.79 -7.31 8.87
N ARG A 155 2.98 -8.37 9.08
CA ARG A 155 1.72 -8.28 9.82
C ARG A 155 1.92 -7.64 11.20
N ASP A 156 2.91 -8.10 11.94
CA ASP A 156 3.18 -7.63 13.29
C ASP A 156 3.67 -6.18 13.28
N LYS A 157 4.49 -5.80 12.29
CA LYS A 157 4.89 -4.40 12.05
C LYS A 157 3.67 -3.52 11.77
N VAL A 158 2.77 -3.94 10.89
CA VAL A 158 1.55 -3.19 10.54
C VAL A 158 0.65 -3.02 11.76
N ALA A 159 0.43 -4.09 12.53
CA ALA A 159 -0.34 -4.03 13.78
C ALA A 159 0.26 -3.06 14.81
N GLY A 160 1.58 -2.90 14.81
CA GLY A 160 2.31 -1.99 15.70
C GLY A 160 2.02 -0.50 15.48
N TYR A 161 1.55 -0.11 14.29
CA TYR A 161 1.19 1.30 14.03
C TYR A 161 -0.04 1.75 14.82
N LEU A 162 -0.95 0.86 15.19
CA LEU A 162 -2.17 1.21 15.92
C LEU A 162 -1.88 1.72 17.34
N PRO A 163 -1.14 0.99 18.19
CA PRO A 163 -0.76 1.49 19.51
C PRO A 163 0.18 2.71 19.43
N ALA A 164 1.05 2.79 18.41
CA ALA A 164 1.93 3.93 18.23
C ALA A 164 1.13 5.21 17.90
N ALA A 165 0.14 5.12 17.02
CA ALA A 165 -0.74 6.24 16.70
C ALA A 165 -1.58 6.68 17.91
N ALA A 166 -2.14 5.74 18.68
CA ALA A 166 -2.87 6.04 19.90
C ALA A 166 -1.98 6.73 20.95
N ALA A 167 -0.75 6.29 21.13
CA ALA A 167 0.22 6.92 22.02
C ALA A 167 0.62 8.33 21.57
N ALA A 168 0.58 8.60 20.25
CA ALA A 168 0.81 9.93 19.67
C ALA A 168 -0.43 10.84 19.71
N GLY A 169 -1.58 10.37 20.23
CA GLY A 169 -2.80 11.16 20.40
C GLY A 169 -3.87 10.98 19.31
N ALA A 170 -3.64 10.13 18.33
CA ALA A 170 -4.66 9.77 17.36
C ALA A 170 -5.68 8.78 17.94
N ARG A 171 -6.86 8.72 17.33
CA ARG A 171 -7.94 7.83 17.73
C ARG A 171 -8.02 6.61 16.82
N VAL A 172 -7.83 5.41 17.38
CA VAL A 172 -8.12 4.16 16.67
C VAL A 172 -9.64 3.96 16.66
N VAL A 173 -10.27 4.14 15.49
CA VAL A 173 -11.73 4.07 15.30
C VAL A 173 -12.17 2.64 15.04
N LEU A 174 -11.38 1.91 14.29
CA LEU A 174 -11.54 0.49 14.02
C LEU A 174 -10.18 -0.19 14.20
N ASP A 175 -10.15 -1.22 15.03
CA ASP A 175 -8.92 -1.96 15.34
C ASP A 175 -8.99 -3.37 14.75
N GLY A 176 -8.23 -3.60 13.67
CA GLY A 176 -8.18 -4.89 13.00
C GLY A 176 -7.52 -6.00 13.82
N ARG A 177 -6.83 -5.68 14.92
CA ARG A 177 -6.24 -6.65 15.84
C ARG A 177 -7.30 -7.40 16.67
N ASP A 178 -8.50 -6.81 16.80
CA ASP A 178 -9.61 -7.43 17.54
C ASP A 178 -10.26 -8.58 16.77
N GLN A 179 -9.95 -8.73 15.46
CA GLN A 179 -10.45 -9.82 14.65
C GLN A 179 -9.56 -11.06 14.78
N THR A 180 -10.22 -12.21 14.90
CA THR A 180 -9.57 -13.51 14.92
C THR A 180 -9.85 -14.26 13.63
N PHE A 181 -8.85 -14.97 13.13
CA PHE A 181 -8.93 -15.74 11.89
C PHE A 181 -8.52 -17.19 12.14
N ASP A 182 -9.20 -18.12 11.47
CA ASP A 182 -8.86 -19.51 11.53
C ASP A 182 -7.60 -19.82 10.70
N GLY A 183 -6.77 -20.77 11.20
CA GLY A 183 -5.57 -21.25 10.50
C GLY A 183 -4.31 -20.39 10.72
N ASP A 184 -3.25 -20.76 9.99
CA ASP A 184 -1.89 -20.20 10.20
C ASP A 184 -1.56 -19.00 9.28
N GLY A 185 -2.54 -18.43 8.59
CA GLY A 185 -2.36 -17.29 7.70
C GLY A 185 -1.96 -15.99 8.45
N PHE A 186 -1.29 -15.09 7.74
CA PHE A 186 -0.88 -13.78 8.30
C PHE A 186 -1.98 -12.73 8.14
N PHE A 187 -3.20 -13.09 8.52
CA PHE A 187 -4.35 -12.21 8.45
C PHE A 187 -4.27 -11.08 9.47
N LEU A 188 -4.78 -9.93 9.09
CA LEU A 188 -5.00 -8.77 9.95
C LEU A 188 -6.29 -8.09 9.50
N GLY A 189 -7.15 -7.74 10.43
CA GLY A 189 -8.36 -6.99 10.14
C GLY A 189 -8.08 -5.58 9.64
N VAL A 190 -9.07 -4.98 8.99
CA VAL A 190 -8.98 -3.59 8.53
C VAL A 190 -9.00 -2.62 9.72
N SER A 191 -8.20 -1.57 9.64
CA SER A 191 -8.07 -0.58 10.71
C SER A 191 -8.24 0.84 10.20
N ILE A 192 -8.78 1.72 11.06
CA ILE A 192 -8.95 3.15 10.79
C ILE A 192 -8.39 3.95 11.97
N ILE A 193 -7.52 4.90 11.67
CA ILE A 193 -6.92 5.84 12.61
C ILE A 193 -7.39 7.25 12.23
N ASP A 194 -8.04 7.94 13.14
CA ASP A 194 -8.56 9.29 12.94
C ASP A 194 -7.80 10.34 13.76
N GLY A 195 -7.79 11.58 13.28
CA GLY A 195 -7.06 12.67 13.92
C GLY A 195 -5.54 12.53 13.78
N VAL A 196 -5.11 11.92 12.67
CA VAL A 196 -3.68 11.75 12.37
C VAL A 196 -3.07 13.10 12.00
N THR A 197 -1.86 13.36 12.49
CA THR A 197 -1.04 14.51 12.12
C THR A 197 0.17 14.10 11.28
N THR A 198 0.77 15.05 10.58
CA THR A 198 1.83 14.78 9.60
C THR A 198 3.18 14.35 10.20
N ASP A 199 3.34 14.45 11.51
CA ASP A 199 4.51 14.00 12.27
C ASP A 199 4.37 12.57 12.85
N MET A 200 3.19 11.98 12.79
CA MET A 200 2.94 10.61 13.28
C MET A 200 3.54 9.56 12.34
N SER A 201 4.08 8.47 12.90
CA SER A 201 4.68 7.39 12.10
C SER A 201 3.68 6.71 11.15
N CYS A 202 2.39 6.62 11.53
CA CYS A 202 1.35 6.10 10.64
C CYS A 202 1.11 7.00 9.42
N TYR A 203 1.54 8.27 9.43
CA TYR A 203 1.54 9.17 8.29
C TYR A 203 2.88 9.17 7.55
N THR A 204 4.00 9.32 8.27
CA THR A 204 5.33 9.48 7.65
C THR A 204 5.84 8.23 6.97
N ASP A 205 5.42 7.04 7.42
CA ASP A 205 5.86 5.77 6.89
C ASP A 205 4.90 5.21 5.85
N GLU A 206 5.42 4.52 4.85
CA GLU A 206 4.63 3.60 4.03
C GLU A 206 4.30 2.35 4.85
N ILE A 207 3.05 2.22 5.31
CA ILE A 207 2.61 1.09 6.16
C ILE A 207 2.56 -0.20 5.35
N PHE A 208 2.03 -0.15 4.13
CA PHE A 208 1.83 -1.28 3.22
C PHE A 208 0.99 -2.40 3.85
N GLY A 209 -0.15 -2.02 4.41
CA GLY A 209 -1.06 -2.90 5.14
C GLY A 209 -2.45 -2.30 5.28
N PRO A 210 -3.44 -3.03 5.82
CA PRO A 210 -4.85 -2.64 5.87
C PRO A 210 -5.14 -1.59 6.97
N VAL A 211 -4.41 -0.48 6.94
CA VAL A 211 -4.53 0.63 7.88
C VAL A 211 -4.76 1.93 7.12
N LEU A 212 -5.90 2.57 7.36
CA LEU A 212 -6.27 3.86 6.81
C LEU A 212 -6.03 4.96 7.85
N ALA A 213 -5.27 5.99 7.48
CA ALA A 213 -5.09 7.21 8.26
C ALA A 213 -6.06 8.29 7.77
N VAL A 214 -6.73 8.99 8.70
CA VAL A 214 -7.62 10.11 8.40
C VAL A 214 -7.05 11.38 9.00
N LEU A 215 -6.71 12.34 8.14
CA LEU A 215 -6.33 13.70 8.50
C LEU A 215 -7.53 14.62 8.32
N ARG A 216 -7.67 15.58 9.22
CA ARG A 216 -8.72 16.60 9.19
C ARG A 216 -8.08 17.96 8.93
N VAL A 217 -8.52 18.65 7.91
CA VAL A 217 -8.04 19.98 7.54
C VAL A 217 -9.21 20.97 7.40
N ALA A 218 -8.92 22.26 7.56
CA ALA A 218 -9.96 23.29 7.55
C ALA A 218 -10.51 23.55 6.15
N ASP A 219 -9.65 23.56 5.14
CA ASP A 219 -9.97 23.96 3.78
C ASP A 219 -9.12 23.22 2.74
N PHE A 220 -9.38 23.48 1.47
CA PHE A 220 -8.68 22.85 0.35
C PHE A 220 -7.20 23.23 0.28
N ASP A 221 -6.84 24.49 0.59
CA ASP A 221 -5.45 24.92 0.55
C ASP A 221 -4.61 24.16 1.59
N ALA A 222 -5.16 23.95 2.78
CA ALA A 222 -4.54 23.12 3.80
C ALA A 222 -4.40 21.65 3.35
N ALA A 223 -5.38 21.11 2.63
CA ALA A 223 -5.26 19.77 2.06
C ALA A 223 -4.14 19.66 1.02
N VAL A 224 -4.03 20.65 0.14
CA VAL A 224 -2.95 20.73 -0.86
C VAL A 224 -1.60 20.86 -0.18
N GLN A 225 -1.50 21.64 0.90
CA GLN A 225 -0.25 21.79 1.65
C GLN A 225 0.21 20.46 2.27
N VAL A 226 -0.70 19.65 2.79
CA VAL A 226 -0.40 18.28 3.29
C VAL A 226 0.27 17.42 2.21
N LEU A 227 -0.17 17.52 0.95
CA LEU A 227 0.43 16.80 -0.16
C LEU A 227 1.82 17.34 -0.52
N HIS A 228 1.97 18.66 -0.55
CA HIS A 228 3.25 19.30 -0.88
C HIS A 228 4.35 18.95 0.13
N ASP A 229 4.00 18.83 1.41
CA ASP A 229 4.96 18.54 2.48
C ASP A 229 5.29 17.04 2.59
N ASN A 230 4.58 16.18 1.86
CA ASN A 230 4.83 14.73 1.91
C ASN A 230 6.06 14.36 1.10
N GLN A 231 6.92 13.50 1.67
CA GLN A 231 8.16 13.05 1.02
C GLN A 231 7.93 12.07 -0.13
N PHE A 232 6.74 11.48 -0.23
CA PHE A 232 6.40 10.53 -1.28
C PHE A 232 5.56 11.19 -2.36
N GLY A 233 5.75 10.76 -3.61
CA GLY A 233 4.93 11.14 -4.74
C GLY A 233 4.54 9.92 -5.56
N ASN A 234 3.23 9.70 -5.75
CA ASN A 234 2.73 8.65 -6.63
C ASN A 234 1.32 9.00 -7.12
N GLY A 235 0.28 8.90 -6.26
CA GLY A 235 -1.09 9.17 -6.65
C GLY A 235 -1.84 10.02 -5.64
N THR A 236 -2.74 10.86 -6.16
CA THR A 236 -3.71 11.62 -5.38
C THR A 236 -5.05 11.60 -6.10
N ALA A 237 -6.13 11.42 -5.35
CA ALA A 237 -7.50 11.55 -5.83
C ALA A 237 -8.20 12.70 -5.09
N ILE A 238 -9.10 13.38 -5.79
CA ILE A 238 -9.93 14.45 -5.21
C ILE A 238 -11.39 14.10 -5.48
N PHE A 239 -12.20 14.11 -4.43
CA PHE A 239 -13.65 13.91 -4.50
C PHE A 239 -14.36 15.24 -4.24
N THR A 240 -15.03 15.73 -5.26
CA THR A 240 -15.82 16.97 -5.29
C THR A 240 -16.85 16.89 -6.40
N ARG A 241 -17.90 17.70 -6.32
CA ARG A 241 -18.87 17.94 -7.42
C ARG A 241 -18.59 19.25 -8.15
N ASP A 242 -17.65 20.05 -7.67
CA ASP A 242 -17.19 21.30 -8.29
C ASP A 242 -15.90 21.03 -9.08
N GLY A 243 -15.86 21.51 -10.31
CA GLY A 243 -14.76 21.28 -11.25
C GLY A 243 -13.73 22.41 -11.35
#